data_fc45d779eeecf81bd13a869cf98822ab
#
_entry.id   fc45d779eeecf81bd13a869cf98822ab
#
_cell.length_a   1.000
_cell.length_b   1.000
_cell.length_c   1.000
_cell.angle_alpha   90.00
_cell.angle_beta   90.00
_cell.angle_gamma   90.00
#
_symmetry.space_group_name_H-M   'P 1'
#
loop_
_entity.id
_entity.type
_entity.pdbx_description
1 polymer ?
#
loop_
_entity_poly.entity_id
_entity_poly.type
_entity_poly.pdbx_seq_one_letter_code
_entity_poly.pdbx_strand_id
1 'polypeptide(L)'
;MKVIDTALQGVKIIETDYFDDDRGWFTESYNKERFVNFGLDADFIQDNHSYSKKKGTLRGIHFQNNPKAQAKLVRCTKGSILDVVVDLRKGSDTYKKWISCELSDKNKKQLYIPKGFGHGFVTLEDDVEVQYKVDEYYSKEHDRCIRFNDPALNIDWGVDNPILSEKDAKAPFLRDSDVNFSVTVLVTGVNGQLGHDVVQWLNELGITAFGTDLPECDITNVN
;
A
#
# COMPACT_ATOMS: atom_id res chain seq x y z
N MET A 1 13.83 -7.19 14.83
CA MET A 1 12.90 -6.86 13.73
C MET A 1 13.65 -7.00 12.40
N LYS A 2 13.06 -7.66 11.42
CA LYS A 2 13.59 -7.82 10.05
C LYS A 2 12.61 -7.19 9.07
N VAL A 3 13.13 -6.43 8.10
CA VAL A 3 12.35 -5.80 7.03
C VAL A 3 12.80 -6.40 5.71
N ILE A 4 11.86 -6.89 4.93
CA ILE A 4 12.10 -7.64 3.68
C ILE A 4 11.46 -6.88 2.53
N ASP A 5 12.25 -6.60 1.51
CA ASP A 5 11.78 -6.01 0.26
C ASP A 5 10.82 -6.95 -0.49
N THR A 6 9.88 -6.37 -1.20
CA THR A 6 9.00 -7.10 -2.11
C THR A 6 9.27 -6.68 -3.56
N ALA A 7 8.59 -7.33 -4.51
CA ALA A 7 8.65 -6.94 -5.92
C ALA A 7 8.00 -5.57 -6.22
N LEU A 8 7.20 -5.03 -5.29
CA LEU A 8 6.61 -3.69 -5.39
C LEU A 8 7.43 -2.71 -4.56
N GLN A 9 8.13 -1.79 -5.19
CA GLN A 9 9.00 -0.82 -4.52
C GLN A 9 8.24 -0.03 -3.45
N GLY A 10 8.77 -0.09 -2.22
CA GLY A 10 8.20 0.57 -1.04
C GLY A 10 7.30 -0.34 -0.19
N VAL A 11 6.73 -1.40 -0.75
CA VAL A 11 5.97 -2.40 0.02
C VAL A 11 6.96 -3.34 0.72
N LYS A 12 6.80 -3.55 2.04
CA LYS A 12 7.73 -4.33 2.86
C LYS A 12 6.99 -5.37 3.69
N ILE A 13 7.57 -6.56 3.79
CA ILE A 13 7.18 -7.56 4.80
C ILE A 13 8.00 -7.31 6.05
N ILE A 14 7.35 -7.29 7.21
CA ILE A 14 7.97 -7.03 8.51
C ILE A 14 7.80 -8.25 9.40
N GLU A 15 8.90 -8.73 9.94
CA GLU A 15 8.96 -9.78 10.95
C GLU A 15 9.48 -9.15 12.25
N THR A 16 8.61 -9.05 13.27
CA THR A 16 8.98 -8.54 14.59
C THR A 16 9.59 -9.66 15.45
N ASP A 17 10.35 -9.27 16.45
CA ASP A 17 10.89 -10.22 17.42
C ASP A 17 9.78 -10.70 18.36
N TYR A 18 9.75 -11.98 18.66
CA TYR A 18 8.84 -12.61 19.62
C TYR A 18 9.64 -13.17 20.78
N PHE A 19 9.12 -12.96 21.98
CA PHE A 19 9.72 -13.41 23.23
C PHE A 19 8.75 -14.40 23.87
N ASP A 20 9.09 -15.69 23.81
CA ASP A 20 8.26 -16.78 24.31
C ASP A 20 8.66 -17.16 25.74
N ASP A 21 7.66 -17.41 26.61
CA ASP A 21 7.84 -18.01 27.95
C ASP A 21 6.65 -18.95 28.25
N ASP A 22 6.63 -19.54 29.46
CA ASP A 22 5.59 -20.50 29.90
C ASP A 22 4.17 -19.90 29.90
N ARG A 23 4.01 -18.60 29.80
CA ARG A 23 2.71 -17.89 29.73
C ARG A 23 2.25 -17.65 28.33
N GLY A 24 3.12 -17.82 27.31
CA GLY A 24 2.88 -17.51 25.91
C GLY A 24 3.97 -16.63 25.32
N TRP A 25 3.61 -15.60 24.58
CA TRP A 25 4.59 -14.75 23.90
C TRP A 25 4.28 -13.26 24.07
N PHE A 26 5.32 -12.43 23.94
CA PHE A 26 5.25 -10.99 23.86
C PHE A 26 5.95 -10.49 22.61
N THR A 27 5.44 -9.44 21.98
CA THR A 27 6.10 -8.74 20.88
C THR A 27 5.80 -7.25 20.93
N GLU A 28 6.79 -6.44 20.57
CA GLU A 28 6.58 -5.04 20.19
C GLU A 28 6.13 -5.01 18.73
N SER A 29 4.82 -4.93 18.50
CA SER A 29 4.26 -5.01 17.16
C SER A 29 4.45 -3.75 16.32
N TYR A 30 4.67 -2.61 16.96
CA TYR A 30 4.98 -1.33 16.34
C TYR A 30 5.80 -0.45 17.29
N ASN A 31 6.82 0.18 16.75
CA ASN A 31 7.62 1.20 17.43
C ASN A 31 8.07 2.22 16.37
N LYS A 32 7.62 3.47 16.49
CA LYS A 32 7.87 4.52 15.50
C LYS A 32 9.35 4.73 15.21
N GLU A 33 10.19 4.83 16.24
CA GLU A 33 11.63 5.05 16.11
C GLU A 33 12.30 3.90 15.33
N ARG A 34 11.96 2.66 15.68
CA ARG A 34 12.50 1.48 14.97
C ARG A 34 12.05 1.44 13.51
N PHE A 35 10.80 1.79 13.22
CA PHE A 35 10.27 1.81 11.86
C PHE A 35 10.97 2.88 11.00
N VAL A 36 11.14 4.09 11.53
CA VAL A 36 11.88 5.18 10.87
C VAL A 36 13.32 4.76 10.55
N ASN A 37 14.01 4.09 11.48
CA ASN A 37 15.37 3.59 11.28
C ASN A 37 15.49 2.54 10.15
N PHE A 38 14.38 1.91 9.76
CA PHE A 38 14.30 1.01 8.61
C PHE A 38 13.73 1.69 7.35
N GLY A 39 13.58 3.03 7.36
CA GLY A 39 13.04 3.79 6.23
C GLY A 39 11.52 3.64 6.04
N LEU A 40 10.80 3.21 7.08
CA LEU A 40 9.33 3.09 7.09
C LEU A 40 8.75 4.34 7.77
N ASP A 41 8.88 5.48 7.10
CA ASP A 41 8.48 6.79 7.65
C ASP A 41 6.99 7.03 7.41
N ALA A 42 6.16 6.43 8.28
CA ALA A 42 4.72 6.70 8.34
C ALA A 42 4.33 7.05 9.78
N ASP A 43 3.67 8.18 9.95
CA ASP A 43 3.14 8.63 11.24
C ASP A 43 1.75 8.04 11.47
N PHE A 44 1.67 6.81 11.95
CA PHE A 44 0.40 6.12 12.16
C PHE A 44 -0.42 6.77 13.27
N ILE A 45 -1.62 7.22 12.94
CA ILE A 45 -2.51 8.01 13.80
C ILE A 45 -3.87 7.36 14.06
N GLN A 46 -4.21 6.28 13.34
CA GLN A 46 -5.48 5.57 13.53
C GLN A 46 -5.27 4.06 13.44
N ASP A 47 -5.91 3.33 14.36
CA ASP A 47 -6.00 1.87 14.35
C ASP A 47 -7.39 1.42 13.87
N ASN A 48 -7.41 0.39 13.04
CA ASN A 48 -8.62 -0.28 12.60
C ASN A 48 -8.55 -1.77 12.92
N HIS A 49 -9.70 -2.35 13.27
CA HIS A 49 -9.82 -3.77 13.57
C HIS A 49 -11.06 -4.33 12.87
N SER A 50 -10.91 -5.41 12.11
CA SER A 50 -12.00 -6.08 11.43
C SER A 50 -12.07 -7.55 11.81
N TYR A 51 -13.29 -8.07 11.89
CA TYR A 51 -13.61 -9.49 12.06
C TYR A 51 -14.35 -10.00 10.83
N SER A 52 -13.97 -11.17 10.34
CA SER A 52 -14.62 -11.87 9.23
C SER A 52 -15.00 -13.27 9.66
N LYS A 53 -16.31 -13.54 9.70
CA LYS A 53 -16.86 -14.78 10.24
C LYS A 53 -16.56 -16.01 9.38
N LYS A 54 -16.45 -15.83 8.06
CA LYS A 54 -16.39 -16.95 7.11
C LYS A 54 -15.13 -16.90 6.25
N LYS A 55 -14.56 -18.07 6.00
CA LYS A 55 -13.56 -18.29 4.97
C LYS A 55 -14.06 -17.78 3.61
N GLY A 56 -13.15 -17.22 2.82
CA GLY A 56 -13.46 -16.64 1.51
C GLY A 56 -14.12 -15.26 1.57
N THR A 57 -14.16 -14.62 2.76
CA THR A 57 -14.56 -13.21 2.85
C THR A 57 -13.46 -12.34 2.27
N LEU A 58 -13.78 -11.61 1.21
CA LEU A 58 -12.87 -10.69 0.53
C LEU A 58 -13.25 -9.24 0.87
N ARG A 59 -12.25 -8.44 1.22
CA ARG A 59 -12.36 -7.00 1.47
C ARG A 59 -11.32 -6.30 0.61
N GLY A 60 -11.75 -5.55 -0.37
CA GLY A 60 -10.85 -4.84 -1.28
C GLY A 60 -11.37 -4.75 -2.72
N ILE A 61 -10.64 -4.06 -3.54
CA ILE A 61 -9.35 -3.38 -3.36
C ILE A 61 -9.61 -1.94 -2.89
N HIS A 62 -9.17 -1.59 -1.67
CA HIS A 62 -9.48 -0.32 -1.02
C HIS A 62 -8.28 0.61 -0.94
N PHE A 63 -8.52 1.90 -1.13
CA PHE A 63 -7.55 2.99 -0.94
C PHE A 63 -8.28 4.31 -0.71
N GLN A 64 -7.57 5.34 -0.28
CA GLN A 64 -8.05 6.72 -0.33
C GLN A 64 -7.23 7.50 -1.34
N ASN A 65 -7.90 8.30 -2.18
CA ASN A 65 -7.26 9.22 -3.12
C ASN A 65 -6.52 10.35 -2.41
N ASN A 66 -5.56 10.97 -3.10
CA ASN A 66 -4.96 12.23 -2.65
C ASN A 66 -6.04 13.32 -2.50
N PRO A 67 -5.92 14.24 -1.52
CA PRO A 67 -4.79 14.41 -0.58
C PRO A 67 -4.88 13.52 0.69
N LYS A 68 -5.86 12.61 0.78
CA LYS A 68 -6.13 11.76 1.93
C LYS A 68 -5.62 10.32 1.77
N ALA A 69 -4.62 10.12 0.93
CA ALA A 69 -3.98 8.82 0.73
C ALA A 69 -3.39 8.27 2.04
N GLN A 70 -3.54 6.96 2.25
CA GLN A 70 -3.11 6.28 3.47
C GLN A 70 -2.00 5.29 3.21
N ALA A 71 -0.92 5.36 3.99
CA ALA A 71 -0.05 4.21 4.21
C ALA A 71 -0.68 3.28 5.25
N LYS A 72 -0.40 1.99 5.16
CA LYS A 72 -0.99 0.98 6.05
C LYS A 72 0.09 0.05 6.61
N LEU A 73 -0.12 -0.38 7.86
CA LEU A 73 0.61 -1.48 8.47
C LEU A 73 -0.39 -2.55 8.89
N VAL A 74 -0.43 -3.65 8.16
CA VAL A 74 -1.47 -4.70 8.26
C VAL A 74 -0.91 -5.93 8.96
N ARG A 75 -1.69 -6.54 9.85
CA ARG A 75 -1.40 -7.84 10.46
C ARG A 75 -2.67 -8.66 10.69
N CYS A 76 -2.57 -9.97 10.59
CA CYS A 76 -3.60 -10.88 11.01
C CYS A 76 -3.35 -11.29 12.47
N THR A 77 -4.31 -10.99 13.36
CA THR A 77 -4.17 -11.25 14.81
C THR A 77 -4.84 -12.54 15.23
N LYS A 78 -5.74 -13.10 14.39
CA LYS A 78 -6.37 -14.39 14.56
C LYS A 78 -6.69 -15.00 13.22
N GLY A 79 -6.30 -16.25 13.01
CA GLY A 79 -6.46 -16.97 11.76
C GLY A 79 -5.46 -16.57 10.69
N SER A 80 -5.86 -16.65 9.41
CA SER A 80 -5.00 -16.38 8.28
C SER A 80 -5.73 -15.70 7.11
N ILE A 81 -4.99 -14.85 6.38
CA ILE A 81 -5.44 -14.14 5.18
C ILE A 81 -4.41 -14.26 4.07
N LEU A 82 -4.88 -14.24 2.83
CA LEU A 82 -4.06 -13.85 1.67
C LEU A 82 -4.22 -12.34 1.49
N ASP A 83 -3.21 -11.60 1.85
CA ASP A 83 -3.16 -10.14 1.71
C ASP A 83 -2.61 -9.76 0.34
N VAL A 84 -3.25 -8.83 -0.36
CA VAL A 84 -2.92 -8.42 -1.74
C VAL A 84 -2.73 -6.93 -1.82
N VAL A 85 -1.64 -6.52 -2.46
CA VAL A 85 -1.29 -5.12 -2.72
C VAL A 85 -1.09 -4.90 -4.21
N VAL A 86 -1.67 -3.81 -4.73
CA VAL A 86 -1.61 -3.42 -6.15
C VAL A 86 -0.97 -2.05 -6.28
N ASP A 87 0.01 -1.89 -7.15
CA ASP A 87 0.56 -0.56 -7.48
C ASP A 87 -0.42 0.21 -8.38
N LEU A 88 -0.96 1.31 -7.86
CA LEU A 88 -1.89 2.19 -8.57
C LEU A 88 -1.25 3.49 -9.04
N ARG A 89 0.06 3.67 -8.89
CA ARG A 89 0.80 4.88 -9.25
C ARG A 89 1.08 4.91 -10.75
N LYS A 90 0.41 5.76 -11.50
CA LYS A 90 0.70 5.99 -12.92
C LYS A 90 2.16 6.45 -13.08
N GLY A 91 2.86 5.90 -14.06
CA GLY A 91 4.28 6.16 -14.29
C GLY A 91 5.25 5.32 -13.47
N SER A 92 4.77 4.46 -12.57
CA SER A 92 5.59 3.47 -11.89
C SER A 92 5.91 2.28 -12.80
N ASP A 93 7.13 1.73 -12.71
CA ASP A 93 7.55 0.51 -13.44
C ASP A 93 6.72 -0.73 -13.05
N THR A 94 6.05 -0.65 -11.90
CA THR A 94 5.17 -1.70 -11.37
C THR A 94 3.69 -1.33 -11.42
N TYR A 95 3.31 -0.27 -12.14
CA TYR A 95 1.92 0.12 -12.30
C TYR A 95 1.05 -1.06 -12.75
N LYS A 96 -0.07 -1.29 -12.05
CA LYS A 96 -1.00 -2.42 -12.19
C LYS A 96 -0.44 -3.80 -11.82
N LYS A 97 0.82 -3.91 -11.44
CA LYS A 97 1.35 -5.16 -10.88
C LYS A 97 0.90 -5.30 -9.43
N TRP A 98 0.80 -6.54 -8.98
CA TRP A 98 0.40 -6.86 -7.62
C TRP A 98 1.30 -7.93 -7.02
N ILE A 99 1.29 -8.01 -5.71
CA ILE A 99 1.87 -9.10 -4.92
C ILE A 99 0.83 -9.62 -3.95
N SER A 100 1.01 -10.85 -3.52
CA SER A 100 0.27 -11.42 -2.38
C SER A 100 1.23 -11.93 -1.31
N CYS A 101 0.76 -11.91 -0.06
CA CYS A 101 1.49 -12.41 1.09
C CYS A 101 0.49 -13.04 2.08
N GLU A 102 0.79 -14.25 2.56
CA GLU A 102 0.02 -14.80 3.67
C GLU A 102 0.42 -14.11 4.97
N LEU A 103 -0.58 -13.55 5.65
CA LEU A 103 -0.46 -13.03 7.02
C LEU A 103 -1.31 -13.89 7.94
N SER A 104 -0.75 -14.33 9.08
CA SER A 104 -1.46 -15.18 10.04
C SER A 104 -1.00 -14.96 11.47
N ASP A 105 -1.82 -15.39 12.42
CA ASP A 105 -1.45 -15.44 13.83
C ASP A 105 -0.28 -16.42 14.11
N LYS A 106 0.00 -17.32 13.16
CA LYS A 106 1.10 -18.29 13.23
C LYS A 106 2.41 -17.71 12.70
N ASN A 107 2.40 -17.14 11.48
CA ASN A 107 3.61 -16.56 10.89
C ASN A 107 3.91 -15.17 11.44
N LYS A 108 2.91 -14.51 12.02
CA LYS A 108 3.02 -13.22 12.73
C LYS A 108 3.64 -12.09 11.90
N LYS A 109 3.64 -12.25 10.57
CA LYS A 109 4.13 -11.23 9.63
C LYS A 109 3.20 -10.03 9.61
N GLN A 110 3.79 -8.89 9.28
CA GLN A 110 3.06 -7.67 8.99
C GLN A 110 3.43 -7.19 7.59
N LEU A 111 2.52 -6.47 6.95
CA LEU A 111 2.76 -5.87 5.64
C LEU A 111 2.68 -4.35 5.75
N TYR A 112 3.77 -3.66 5.41
CA TYR A 112 3.80 -2.22 5.24
C TYR A 112 3.49 -1.87 3.80
N ILE A 113 2.47 -1.03 3.60
CA ILE A 113 1.96 -0.60 2.30
C ILE A 113 2.01 0.92 2.27
N PRO A 114 2.88 1.55 1.46
CA PRO A 114 2.94 3.01 1.37
C PRO A 114 1.72 3.58 0.64
N LYS A 115 1.62 4.92 0.60
CA LYS A 115 0.61 5.64 -0.20
C LYS A 115 0.76 5.32 -1.69
N GLY A 116 -0.35 5.32 -2.41
CA GLY A 116 -0.36 5.05 -3.85
C GLY A 116 -0.66 3.61 -4.25
N PHE A 117 -0.93 2.75 -3.27
CA PHE A 117 -1.27 1.35 -3.50
C PHE A 117 -2.74 1.07 -3.14
N GLY A 118 -3.35 0.16 -3.90
CA GLY A 118 -4.60 -0.49 -3.54
C GLY A 118 -4.33 -1.72 -2.67
N HIS A 119 -5.21 -1.99 -1.71
CA HIS A 119 -5.05 -3.05 -0.73
C HIS A 119 -6.36 -3.85 -0.57
N GLY A 120 -6.23 -5.15 -0.47
CA GLY A 120 -7.32 -6.05 -0.14
C GLY A 120 -6.81 -7.36 0.42
N PHE A 121 -7.70 -8.13 1.01
CA PHE A 121 -7.38 -9.47 1.49
C PHE A 121 -8.57 -10.42 1.37
N VAL A 122 -8.29 -11.71 1.34
CA VAL A 122 -9.28 -12.76 1.46
C VAL A 122 -8.94 -13.65 2.65
N THR A 123 -9.96 -14.05 3.43
CA THR A 123 -9.78 -14.94 4.58
C THR A 123 -9.58 -16.39 4.14
N LEU A 124 -8.57 -17.06 4.69
CA LEU A 124 -8.20 -18.44 4.37
C LEU A 124 -8.89 -19.47 5.30
N GLU A 125 -9.52 -18.99 6.37
CA GLU A 125 -10.25 -19.78 7.35
C GLU A 125 -11.45 -19.00 7.93
N ASP A 126 -12.25 -19.63 8.78
CA ASP A 126 -13.35 -18.97 9.51
C ASP A 126 -12.78 -18.17 10.70
N ASP A 127 -13.54 -17.20 11.21
CA ASP A 127 -13.28 -16.43 12.43
C ASP A 127 -11.93 -15.67 12.44
N VAL A 128 -11.64 -14.97 11.34
CA VAL A 128 -10.38 -14.21 11.13
C VAL A 128 -10.49 -12.79 11.65
N GLU A 129 -9.45 -12.32 12.34
CA GLU A 129 -9.30 -10.94 12.80
C GLU A 129 -8.06 -10.28 12.17
N VAL A 130 -8.26 -9.08 11.61
CA VAL A 130 -7.21 -8.28 10.98
C VAL A 130 -7.17 -6.90 11.63
N GLN A 131 -5.98 -6.49 12.04
CA GLN A 131 -5.71 -5.14 12.54
C GLN A 131 -4.78 -4.42 11.56
N TYR A 132 -5.03 -3.12 11.38
CA TYR A 132 -4.13 -2.28 10.59
C TYR A 132 -4.09 -0.84 11.09
N LYS A 133 -2.90 -0.27 11.05
CA LYS A 133 -2.65 1.15 11.32
C LYS A 133 -2.66 1.92 10.01
N VAL A 134 -3.08 3.19 10.08
CA VAL A 134 -3.04 4.14 8.95
C VAL A 134 -2.47 5.48 9.39
N ASP A 135 -1.80 6.17 8.46
CA ASP A 135 -1.11 7.46 8.68
C ASP A 135 -1.96 8.69 8.27
N GLU A 136 -3.21 8.46 7.90
CA GLU A 136 -4.17 9.53 7.60
C GLU A 136 -5.55 9.09 8.09
N TYR A 137 -6.38 10.02 8.54
CA TYR A 137 -7.74 9.73 8.99
C TYR A 137 -8.64 9.24 7.85
N TYR A 138 -9.63 8.45 8.21
CA TYR A 138 -10.65 8.03 7.26
C TYR A 138 -11.40 9.24 6.68
N SER A 139 -11.48 9.28 5.36
CA SER A 139 -12.23 10.28 4.62
C SER A 139 -13.18 9.62 3.64
N LYS A 140 -14.48 9.67 3.94
CA LYS A 140 -15.53 9.12 3.07
C LYS A 140 -15.49 9.68 1.65
N GLU A 141 -15.15 10.96 1.52
CA GLU A 141 -15.06 11.65 0.24
C GLU A 141 -13.94 11.08 -0.66
N HIS A 142 -12.83 10.64 -0.04
CA HIS A 142 -11.66 10.13 -0.74
C HIS A 142 -11.58 8.59 -0.76
N ASP A 143 -12.47 7.90 -0.03
CA ASP A 143 -12.52 6.44 0.06
C ASP A 143 -12.96 5.83 -1.28
N ARG A 144 -12.14 4.93 -1.80
CA ARG A 144 -12.32 4.29 -3.11
C ARG A 144 -12.17 2.78 -3.01
N CYS A 145 -12.79 2.14 -3.99
CA CYS A 145 -12.68 0.70 -4.17
C CYS A 145 -12.55 0.38 -5.67
N ILE A 146 -11.69 -0.56 -6.02
CA ILE A 146 -11.63 -1.18 -7.35
C ILE A 146 -12.16 -2.60 -7.23
N ARG A 147 -12.87 -3.04 -8.25
CA ARG A 147 -13.46 -4.39 -8.29
C ARG A 147 -12.37 -5.46 -8.21
N PHE A 148 -12.57 -6.43 -7.31
CA PHE A 148 -11.61 -7.49 -7.01
C PHE A 148 -11.19 -8.33 -8.23
N ASN A 149 -12.10 -8.53 -9.18
CA ASN A 149 -11.91 -9.30 -10.41
C ASN A 149 -11.67 -8.41 -11.64
N ASP A 150 -11.02 -7.27 -11.45
CA ASP A 150 -10.64 -6.39 -12.56
C ASP A 150 -9.71 -7.13 -13.54
N PRO A 151 -10.12 -7.28 -14.83
CA PRO A 151 -9.32 -8.03 -15.81
C PRO A 151 -7.97 -7.34 -16.13
N ALA A 152 -7.84 -6.03 -15.91
CA ALA A 152 -6.58 -5.31 -16.12
C ALA A 152 -5.57 -5.57 -14.98
N LEU A 153 -6.03 -6.06 -13.83
CA LEU A 153 -5.20 -6.44 -12.69
C LEU A 153 -4.99 -7.95 -12.65
N ASN A 154 -5.98 -8.74 -13.06
CA ASN A 154 -5.96 -10.20 -13.13
C ASN A 154 -5.39 -10.85 -11.85
N ILE A 155 -5.89 -10.43 -10.68
CA ILE A 155 -5.44 -10.90 -9.38
C ILE A 155 -5.96 -12.32 -9.13
N ASP A 156 -5.04 -13.21 -8.76
CA ASP A 156 -5.40 -14.53 -8.24
C ASP A 156 -5.63 -14.45 -6.72
N TRP A 157 -6.89 -14.52 -6.32
CA TRP A 157 -7.30 -14.50 -4.91
C TRP A 157 -7.33 -15.89 -4.27
N GLY A 158 -7.08 -16.95 -5.04
CA GLY A 158 -7.18 -18.34 -4.56
C GLY A 158 -8.60 -18.75 -4.16
N VAL A 159 -9.63 -18.01 -4.60
CA VAL A 159 -11.06 -18.29 -4.34
C VAL A 159 -11.91 -17.89 -5.55
N ASP A 160 -12.78 -18.80 -6.00
CA ASP A 160 -13.62 -18.55 -7.19
C ASP A 160 -14.82 -17.65 -6.88
N ASN A 161 -15.45 -17.83 -5.72
CA ASN A 161 -16.67 -17.15 -5.32
C ASN A 161 -16.51 -16.50 -3.94
N PRO A 162 -15.83 -15.35 -3.83
CA PRO A 162 -15.62 -14.69 -2.55
C PRO A 162 -16.93 -14.11 -1.98
N ILE A 163 -16.99 -14.05 -0.65
CA ILE A 163 -18.05 -13.34 0.07
C ILE A 163 -17.68 -11.87 0.08
N LEU A 164 -18.51 -11.03 -0.52
CA LEU A 164 -18.28 -9.60 -0.69
C LEU A 164 -19.28 -8.75 0.08
N SER A 165 -18.86 -7.55 0.45
CA SER A 165 -19.79 -6.48 0.82
C SER A 165 -20.52 -5.95 -0.44
N GLU A 166 -21.65 -5.29 -0.24
CA GLU A 166 -22.34 -4.61 -1.36
C GLU A 166 -21.46 -3.56 -2.04
N LYS A 167 -20.63 -2.84 -1.27
CA LYS A 167 -19.65 -1.88 -1.77
C LYS A 167 -18.64 -2.55 -2.69
N ASP A 168 -18.04 -3.65 -2.25
CA ASP A 168 -17.00 -4.35 -3.00
C ASP A 168 -17.56 -5.01 -4.28
N ALA A 169 -18.76 -5.56 -4.19
CA ALA A 169 -19.45 -6.17 -5.34
C ALA A 169 -19.82 -5.17 -6.44
N LYS A 170 -20.12 -3.92 -6.05
CA LYS A 170 -20.50 -2.82 -6.98
C LYS A 170 -19.34 -1.91 -7.35
N ALA A 171 -18.12 -2.18 -6.90
CA ALA A 171 -16.96 -1.36 -7.18
C ALA A 171 -16.71 -1.22 -8.71
N PRO A 172 -16.25 -0.06 -9.20
CA PRO A 172 -15.88 0.12 -10.60
C PRO A 172 -14.62 -0.69 -10.94
N PHE A 173 -14.39 -0.91 -12.23
CA PHE A 173 -13.08 -1.35 -12.72
C PHE A 173 -12.08 -0.18 -12.67
N LEU A 174 -10.80 -0.50 -12.65
CA LEU A 174 -9.72 0.50 -12.59
C LEU A 174 -9.83 1.56 -13.71
N ARG A 175 -10.19 1.14 -14.93
CA ARG A 175 -10.37 2.04 -16.08
C ARG A 175 -11.47 3.07 -15.89
N ASP A 176 -12.47 2.75 -15.05
CA ASP A 176 -13.65 3.57 -14.79
C ASP A 176 -13.54 4.32 -13.44
N SER A 177 -12.39 4.19 -12.74
CA SER A 177 -12.14 4.78 -11.44
C SER A 177 -11.40 6.13 -11.57
N ASP A 178 -11.53 6.98 -10.55
CA ASP A 178 -10.88 8.27 -10.44
C ASP A 178 -9.55 8.21 -9.64
N VAL A 179 -8.83 7.09 -9.71
CA VAL A 179 -7.49 6.93 -9.07
C VAL A 179 -6.57 8.08 -9.49
N ASN A 180 -6.02 8.78 -8.50
CA ASN A 180 -5.21 9.98 -8.73
C ASN A 180 -3.77 9.85 -8.21
N PHE A 181 -3.23 8.64 -8.20
CA PHE A 181 -1.83 8.41 -7.88
C PHE A 181 -0.97 8.48 -9.13
N SER A 182 0.16 9.19 -9.02
CA SER A 182 1.19 9.24 -10.05
C SER A 182 2.57 9.30 -9.41
N VAL A 183 3.57 8.81 -10.13
CA VAL A 183 4.96 9.08 -9.79
C VAL A 183 5.26 10.53 -10.14
N THR A 184 5.91 11.23 -9.22
CA THR A 184 6.39 12.59 -9.44
C THR A 184 7.91 12.57 -9.61
N VAL A 185 8.41 13.18 -10.67
CA VAL A 185 9.84 13.26 -10.96
C VAL A 185 10.31 14.70 -10.77
N LEU A 186 11.37 14.89 -9.97
CA LEU A 186 12.08 16.16 -9.90
C LEU A 186 13.17 16.15 -10.96
N VAL A 187 13.14 17.14 -11.86
CA VAL A 187 14.16 17.34 -12.88
C VAL A 187 14.97 18.59 -12.54
N THR A 188 16.27 18.44 -12.30
CA THR A 188 17.17 19.56 -12.09
C THR A 188 17.78 20.02 -13.41
N GLY A 189 18.10 21.32 -13.53
CA GLY A 189 18.67 21.89 -14.76
C GLY A 189 17.64 22.08 -15.88
N VAL A 190 16.39 22.40 -15.55
CA VAL A 190 15.27 22.50 -16.51
C VAL A 190 15.40 23.65 -17.49
N ASN A 191 16.20 24.68 -17.20
CA ASN A 191 16.47 25.78 -18.11
C ASN A 191 17.48 25.40 -19.21
N GLY A 192 18.20 24.26 -19.03
CA GLY A 192 19.02 23.67 -20.08
C GLY A 192 18.21 22.84 -21.05
N GLN A 193 18.73 22.64 -22.27
CA GLN A 193 18.05 21.91 -23.34
C GLN A 193 17.65 20.50 -22.90
N LEU A 194 18.56 19.73 -22.29
CA LEU A 194 18.30 18.37 -21.83
C LEU A 194 17.20 18.32 -20.77
N GLY A 195 17.27 19.21 -19.77
CA GLY A 195 16.26 19.26 -18.70
C GLY A 195 14.88 19.61 -19.24
N HIS A 196 14.79 20.56 -20.17
CA HIS A 196 13.55 20.91 -20.86
C HIS A 196 12.96 19.71 -21.63
N ASP A 197 13.79 19.03 -22.43
CA ASP A 197 13.36 17.87 -23.22
C ASP A 197 12.89 16.71 -22.33
N VAL A 198 13.56 16.46 -21.18
CA VAL A 198 13.17 15.46 -20.19
C VAL A 198 11.80 15.79 -19.60
N VAL A 199 11.54 17.04 -19.21
CA VAL A 199 10.21 17.45 -18.68
C VAL A 199 9.14 17.27 -19.72
N GLN A 200 9.38 17.65 -20.97
CA GLN A 200 8.44 17.47 -22.05
C GLN A 200 8.11 15.98 -22.27
N TRP A 201 9.15 15.15 -22.34
CA TRP A 201 8.97 13.70 -22.53
C TRP A 201 8.20 13.05 -21.37
N LEU A 202 8.49 13.42 -20.11
CA LEU A 202 7.75 12.93 -18.94
C LEU A 202 6.26 13.31 -19.01
N ASN A 203 5.97 14.56 -19.42
CA ASN A 203 4.59 15.03 -19.59
C ASN A 203 3.85 14.26 -20.69
N GLU A 204 4.50 13.93 -21.81
CA GLU A 204 3.95 13.10 -22.88
C GLU A 204 3.62 11.68 -22.39
N LEU A 205 4.39 11.15 -21.45
CA LEU A 205 4.14 9.87 -20.79
C LEU A 205 3.06 9.94 -19.68
N GLY A 206 2.52 11.14 -19.41
CA GLY A 206 1.56 11.36 -18.33
C GLY A 206 2.17 11.27 -16.91
N ILE A 207 3.48 11.44 -16.81
CA ILE A 207 4.23 11.47 -15.54
C ILE A 207 4.35 12.91 -15.08
N THR A 208 3.95 13.21 -13.83
CA THR A 208 4.10 14.55 -13.27
C THR A 208 5.58 14.87 -13.06
N ALA A 209 6.08 15.91 -13.70
CA ALA A 209 7.45 16.39 -13.53
C ALA A 209 7.46 17.79 -12.92
N PHE A 210 8.35 18.02 -11.93
CA PHE A 210 8.67 19.34 -11.42
C PHE A 210 10.09 19.69 -11.88
N GLY A 211 10.23 20.87 -12.50
CA GLY A 211 11.51 21.40 -12.89
C GLY A 211 12.07 22.35 -11.84
N THR A 212 13.35 22.30 -11.60
CA THR A 212 14.08 23.29 -10.81
C THR A 212 15.45 23.55 -11.39
N ASP A 213 15.97 24.77 -11.19
CA ASP A 213 17.29 25.19 -11.66
C ASP A 213 17.87 26.26 -10.72
N LEU A 214 19.07 26.74 -11.03
CA LEU A 214 19.59 27.93 -10.37
C LEU A 214 18.72 29.16 -10.70
N PRO A 215 18.49 30.07 -9.73
CA PRO A 215 19.03 30.08 -8.35
C PRO A 215 18.16 29.29 -7.33
N GLU A 216 17.00 28.69 -7.72
CA GLU A 216 16.04 28.09 -6.78
C GLU A 216 16.59 26.82 -6.11
N CYS A 217 17.42 26.06 -6.83
CA CYS A 217 18.04 24.85 -6.31
C CYS A 217 19.50 24.74 -6.76
N ASP A 218 20.42 25.06 -5.86
CA ASP A 218 21.86 24.82 -6.06
C ASP A 218 22.24 23.47 -5.43
N ILE A 219 22.36 22.43 -6.25
CA ILE A 219 22.75 21.09 -5.79
C ILE A 219 24.20 20.99 -5.32
N THR A 220 25.02 22.04 -5.54
CA THR A 220 26.40 22.10 -5.07
C THR A 220 26.51 22.73 -3.68
N ASN A 221 25.45 23.38 -3.20
CA ASN A 221 25.39 24.03 -1.90
C ASN A 221 24.55 23.19 -0.95
N VAL A 222 25.19 22.51 -0.01
CA VAL A 222 24.57 21.58 0.97
C VAL A 222 24.24 22.28 2.30
N ASN A 223 23.94 23.58 2.31
CA ASN A 223 23.49 24.27 3.51
C ASN A 223 21.99 24.25 3.71
#